data_63d5061f9b80da8e558022b66cd5c6ac
#
_entry.id   63d5061f9b80da8e558022b66cd5c6ac
#
_cell.length_a   1.000
_cell.length_b   1.000
_cell.length_c   1.000
_cell.angle_alpha   90.00
_cell.angle_beta   90.00
_cell.angle_gamma   90.00
#
_symmetry.space_group_name_H-M   'P 1'
#
loop_
_entity.id
_entity.type
_entity.pdbx_description
1 polymer ?
#
loop_
_entity_poly.entity_id
_entity_poly.type
_entity_poly.pdbx_seq_one_letter_code
_entity_poly.pdbx_strand_id
1 'polypeptide(L)'
;MKSLQLYCFLGLLVLTVLTLGALSACAELGYDDSDIPSGELRPGQLSLVGASKGDLSEYNTGVFGDVAGYKSLAFVGKWREDCPGTGADIIDISHPSEPIKLSDTNDYPDTSMEDMEAIEIDGQDILVIGLQECANDPTSAVGRSGLELYDISDPSNPRFLSFFNTDTFVSGSGGVHELHLTTTPSGDILALGAVPGLEASTSDSAGKDGTGDLLIWKITDPANPTLIGEWGLLDEASLGLNTYLDVSQGGDRRTTGHSPRANADGTRVYLSYWDAGVIVLDIFDPRKPVYLGRTFYSSGEEGNAHSTAETQDGNIVIQADEDTSPFHFELASNAFSDKQRADEVAFEPPIADGAAQKMEGEVVHVGRGCPAGSITSTNSEDPYLADPSGKIALIERGGCRFDYKIAWAQEAGAKGAIIYDSASGGDKNLADTVGSNPVTLSDGTIVDINTPARFVQRSTGLLLRDGTPPVTVSATAVFDGWGYLRFFDIKDPANPRELSTFATDNTSNEALASEALATQSEEWWSVHNPEVRGDTVYASWFHDGVRAVDSSDPSSPREIASWSGEDAPEDAPAVHIWGVVPHGDLLLVSDRNYGLYILEHTS
;
A
#
# COMPACT_ATOMS: atom_id res chain seq x y z
N MET A 1 -36.30 -55.77 13.14
CA MET A 1 -36.15 -54.93 11.94
C MET A 1 -37.12 -53.72 11.87
N LYS A 2 -37.82 -53.37 12.94
CA LYS A 2 -38.72 -52.16 12.96
C LYS A 2 -38.23 -51.05 13.92
N SER A 3 -37.13 -51.25 14.64
CA SER A 3 -36.59 -50.21 15.56
C SER A 3 -35.43 -49.39 14.99
N LEU A 4 -34.85 -49.83 13.86
CA LEU A 4 -33.69 -49.11 13.26
C LEU A 4 -34.11 -47.97 12.30
N GLN A 5 -35.37 -48.03 11.77
CA GLN A 5 -35.84 -46.97 10.87
C GLN A 5 -36.35 -45.69 11.60
N LEU A 6 -36.65 -45.79 12.90
CA LEU A 6 -37.17 -44.65 13.66
C LEU A 6 -36.03 -43.72 14.15
N TYR A 7 -34.83 -44.26 14.35
CA TYR A 7 -33.68 -43.46 14.76
C TYR A 7 -33.04 -42.67 13.61
N CYS A 8 -33.13 -43.16 12.38
CA CYS A 8 -32.64 -42.40 11.21
C CYS A 8 -33.55 -41.22 10.86
N PHE A 9 -34.85 -41.29 11.12
CA PHE A 9 -35.78 -40.20 10.85
C PHE A 9 -35.67 -39.04 11.87
N LEU A 10 -35.35 -39.35 13.13
CA LEU A 10 -35.13 -38.32 14.15
C LEU A 10 -33.76 -37.64 14.01
N GLY A 11 -32.75 -38.35 13.52
CA GLY A 11 -31.43 -37.77 13.26
C GLY A 11 -31.43 -36.78 12.10
N LEU A 12 -32.23 -37.05 11.06
CA LEU A 12 -32.39 -36.14 9.91
C LEU A 12 -33.17 -34.88 10.25
N LEU A 13 -34.16 -34.99 11.19
CA LEU A 13 -35.00 -33.85 11.58
C LEU A 13 -34.23 -32.88 12.52
N VAL A 14 -33.26 -33.38 13.29
CA VAL A 14 -32.44 -32.55 14.17
C VAL A 14 -31.32 -31.85 13.36
N LEU A 15 -30.78 -32.49 12.31
CA LEU A 15 -29.81 -31.87 11.43
C LEU A 15 -30.41 -30.74 10.57
N THR A 16 -31.65 -30.93 10.07
CA THR A 16 -32.35 -29.91 9.26
C THR A 16 -32.81 -28.69 10.08
N VAL A 17 -33.05 -28.82 11.36
CA VAL A 17 -33.41 -27.68 12.23
C VAL A 17 -32.15 -26.89 12.67
N LEU A 18 -30.97 -27.53 12.79
CA LEU A 18 -29.72 -26.86 13.11
C LEU A 18 -29.12 -26.13 11.90
N THR A 19 -29.34 -26.63 10.69
CA THR A 19 -28.89 -25.95 9.46
C THR A 19 -29.80 -24.78 9.06
N LEU A 20 -31.11 -24.82 9.37
CA LEU A 20 -31.99 -23.68 9.17
C LEU A 20 -31.80 -22.55 10.22
N GLY A 21 -31.22 -22.87 11.37
CA GLY A 21 -30.86 -21.85 12.38
C GLY A 21 -29.52 -21.15 12.11
N ALA A 22 -28.63 -21.77 11.36
CA ALA A 22 -27.36 -21.16 10.96
C ALA A 22 -27.49 -20.27 9.68
N LEU A 23 -28.44 -20.58 8.80
CA LEU A 23 -28.73 -19.78 7.61
C LEU A 23 -29.52 -18.50 7.90
N SER A 24 -30.12 -18.37 9.09
CA SER A 24 -30.89 -17.17 9.47
C SER A 24 -30.01 -16.06 10.09
N ALA A 25 -28.77 -16.34 10.41
CA ALA A 25 -27.85 -15.33 10.98
C ALA A 25 -26.99 -14.62 9.91
N CYS A 26 -26.91 -15.19 8.69
CA CYS A 26 -26.18 -14.54 7.58
C CYS A 26 -27.07 -13.64 6.70
N ALA A 27 -28.38 -13.63 6.90
CA ALA A 27 -29.32 -12.90 6.06
C ALA A 27 -29.48 -11.40 6.42
N GLU A 28 -28.78 -10.89 7.43
CA GLU A 28 -28.91 -9.49 7.87
C GLU A 28 -27.73 -8.58 7.43
N LEU A 29 -26.73 -9.12 6.74
CA LEU A 29 -25.65 -8.29 6.19
C LEU A 29 -25.85 -7.87 4.72
N GLY A 30 -27.07 -7.99 4.19
CA GLY A 30 -27.42 -7.44 2.88
C GLY A 30 -26.77 -8.10 1.66
N TYR A 31 -26.02 -9.18 1.85
CA TYR A 31 -25.40 -9.94 0.77
C TYR A 31 -25.94 -11.37 0.79
N ASP A 32 -26.82 -11.70 -0.16
CA ASP A 32 -27.33 -13.06 -0.36
C ASP A 32 -26.50 -13.75 -1.45
N ASP A 33 -25.45 -14.41 -1.04
CA ASP A 33 -24.51 -15.12 -1.90
C ASP A 33 -25.00 -16.57 -2.23
N SER A 34 -26.29 -16.87 -2.00
CA SER A 34 -26.82 -18.23 -2.03
C SER A 34 -27.15 -18.80 -3.42
N ASP A 35 -26.93 -18.04 -4.50
CA ASP A 35 -27.28 -18.47 -5.86
C ASP A 35 -26.07 -18.71 -6.80
N ILE A 36 -24.82 -18.76 -6.28
CA ILE A 36 -23.68 -19.14 -7.13
C ILE A 36 -23.64 -20.67 -7.26
N PRO A 37 -23.93 -21.24 -8.44
CA PRO A 37 -23.75 -22.67 -8.65
C PRO A 37 -22.26 -23.00 -8.53
N SER A 38 -21.89 -23.97 -7.70
CA SER A 38 -20.57 -24.59 -7.72
C SER A 38 -20.38 -25.35 -9.06
N GLY A 39 -20.08 -24.62 -10.11
CA GLY A 39 -19.81 -25.09 -11.46
C GLY A 39 -18.46 -24.61 -11.92
N GLU A 40 -17.79 -25.38 -12.76
CA GLU A 40 -16.53 -25.02 -13.39
C GLU A 40 -16.58 -23.56 -13.89
N LEU A 41 -15.76 -22.68 -13.30
CA LEU A 41 -15.57 -21.32 -13.78
C LEU A 41 -15.12 -21.40 -15.24
N ARG A 42 -15.93 -20.85 -16.14
CA ARG A 42 -15.58 -20.75 -17.55
C ARG A 42 -14.84 -19.44 -17.77
N PRO A 43 -13.83 -19.42 -18.64
CA PRO A 43 -13.27 -18.17 -19.10
C PRO A 43 -14.40 -17.24 -19.54
N GLY A 44 -14.51 -16.10 -18.90
CA GLY A 44 -15.55 -15.11 -19.13
C GLY A 44 -14.96 -13.87 -19.80
N GLN A 45 -15.80 -12.84 -19.90
CA GLN A 45 -15.38 -11.54 -20.37
C GLN A 45 -15.76 -10.49 -19.33
N LEU A 46 -14.84 -9.60 -19.03
CA LEU A 46 -15.17 -8.34 -18.36
C LEU A 46 -15.59 -7.33 -19.43
N SER A 47 -16.71 -6.65 -19.22
CA SER A 47 -17.22 -5.65 -20.17
C SER A 47 -17.83 -4.46 -19.43
N LEU A 48 -17.72 -3.27 -20.03
CA LEU A 48 -18.26 -2.05 -19.46
C LEU A 48 -19.78 -2.05 -19.52
N VAL A 49 -20.42 -1.80 -18.38
CA VAL A 49 -21.86 -1.58 -18.26
C VAL A 49 -22.17 -0.08 -18.27
N GLY A 50 -21.39 0.69 -17.55
CA GLY A 50 -21.55 2.14 -17.46
C GLY A 50 -20.34 2.82 -16.81
N ALA A 51 -20.34 4.13 -16.84
CA ALA A 51 -19.24 4.93 -16.32
C ALA A 51 -19.73 6.29 -15.80
N SER A 52 -19.09 6.79 -14.74
CA SER A 52 -19.32 8.13 -14.21
C SER A 52 -18.01 8.88 -14.16
N LYS A 53 -17.89 9.91 -15.03
CA LYS A 53 -16.72 10.76 -15.07
C LYS A 53 -16.73 11.72 -13.89
N GLY A 54 -15.69 11.66 -13.08
CA GLY A 54 -15.50 12.59 -11.99
C GLY A 54 -15.07 13.98 -12.45
N ASP A 55 -15.13 14.95 -11.55
CA ASP A 55 -14.71 16.32 -11.84
C ASP A 55 -13.20 16.47 -11.66
N LEU A 56 -12.51 16.65 -12.76
CA LEU A 56 -11.06 16.89 -12.84
C LEU A 56 -10.74 18.36 -13.16
N SER A 57 -11.73 19.29 -13.07
CA SER A 57 -11.58 20.65 -13.57
C SER A 57 -10.44 21.45 -12.92
N GLU A 58 -10.04 21.05 -11.71
CA GLU A 58 -8.93 21.69 -10.97
C GLU A 58 -7.61 20.92 -11.11
N TYR A 59 -7.64 19.69 -11.69
CA TYR A 59 -6.50 18.78 -11.78
C TYR A 59 -6.35 18.22 -13.19
N ASN A 60 -5.12 17.90 -13.58
CA ASN A 60 -4.87 17.35 -14.90
C ASN A 60 -5.05 15.82 -14.95
N THR A 61 -4.65 15.10 -13.91
CA THR A 61 -4.69 13.62 -13.82
C THR A 61 -4.51 13.16 -12.37
N GLY A 62 -4.82 11.88 -12.09
CA GLY A 62 -4.37 11.19 -10.89
C GLY A 62 -5.07 11.60 -9.59
N VAL A 63 -6.39 11.83 -9.60
CA VAL A 63 -7.12 12.38 -8.44
C VAL A 63 -7.89 11.34 -7.66
N PHE A 64 -8.47 10.31 -8.35
CA PHE A 64 -9.38 9.40 -7.67
C PHE A 64 -8.62 8.31 -6.92
N GLY A 65 -9.10 7.99 -5.71
CA GLY A 65 -8.62 6.93 -4.85
C GLY A 65 -9.47 5.66 -5.00
N ASP A 66 -9.71 4.96 -3.89
CA ASP A 66 -10.41 3.70 -3.91
C ASP A 66 -11.92 3.84 -4.15
N VAL A 67 -12.61 2.71 -4.28
CA VAL A 67 -14.04 2.59 -4.56
C VAL A 67 -14.72 1.67 -3.56
N ALA A 68 -15.91 2.03 -3.13
CA ALA A 68 -16.76 1.16 -2.33
C ALA A 68 -18.18 1.09 -2.88
N GLY A 69 -18.89 0.01 -2.58
CA GLY A 69 -20.27 -0.20 -2.96
C GLY A 69 -21.19 -0.42 -1.75
N TYR A 70 -22.37 0.18 -1.77
CA TYR A 70 -23.36 -0.02 -0.72
C TYR A 70 -24.78 0.16 -1.26
N LYS A 71 -25.62 -0.87 -1.15
CA LYS A 71 -26.99 -0.86 -1.70
C LYS A 71 -26.99 -0.45 -3.19
N SER A 72 -27.62 0.65 -3.56
CA SER A 72 -27.61 1.20 -4.92
C SER A 72 -26.62 2.37 -5.10
N LEU A 73 -25.61 2.44 -4.26
CA LEU A 73 -24.62 3.52 -4.28
C LEU A 73 -23.22 2.97 -4.53
N ALA A 74 -22.45 3.76 -5.24
CA ALA A 74 -21.00 3.66 -5.31
C ALA A 74 -20.38 4.92 -4.70
N PHE A 75 -19.23 4.75 -4.06
CA PHE A 75 -18.42 5.82 -3.52
C PHE A 75 -17.04 5.79 -4.18
N VAL A 76 -16.49 6.95 -4.49
CA VAL A 76 -15.14 7.07 -5.05
C VAL A 76 -14.37 8.08 -4.23
N GLY A 77 -13.21 7.65 -3.72
CA GLY A 77 -12.29 8.47 -2.97
C GLY A 77 -11.52 9.45 -3.85
N LYS A 78 -10.77 10.35 -3.23
CA LYS A 78 -9.87 11.27 -3.92
C LYS A 78 -8.55 11.33 -3.18
N TRP A 79 -7.55 10.70 -3.75
CA TRP A 79 -6.24 10.56 -3.14
C TRP A 79 -5.14 11.08 -4.04
N ARG A 80 -4.30 11.96 -3.48
CA ARG A 80 -3.13 12.53 -4.16
C ARG A 80 -2.10 13.03 -3.15
N GLU A 81 -0.84 12.82 -3.45
CA GLU A 81 0.26 13.31 -2.61
C GLU A 81 0.38 14.83 -2.56
N ASP A 82 -0.09 15.54 -3.60
CA ASP A 82 -0.05 17.00 -3.68
C ASP A 82 -1.29 17.69 -3.09
N CYS A 83 -2.16 16.96 -2.40
CA CYS A 83 -3.22 17.46 -1.55
C CYS A 83 -4.26 18.36 -2.22
N PRO A 84 -5.11 17.83 -3.06
CA PRO A 84 -6.09 18.66 -3.74
C PRO A 84 -7.18 19.24 -2.82
N GLY A 85 -7.44 18.62 -1.66
CA GLY A 85 -8.63 18.90 -0.85
C GLY A 85 -9.88 18.30 -1.49
N THR A 86 -10.53 17.29 -0.87
CA THR A 86 -11.61 16.61 -1.60
C THR A 86 -12.48 15.75 -0.72
N GLY A 87 -13.79 15.72 -1.05
CA GLY A 87 -14.75 14.78 -0.47
C GLY A 87 -14.96 13.53 -1.34
N ALA A 88 -15.55 12.47 -0.78
CA ALA A 88 -15.97 11.29 -1.53
C ALA A 88 -17.13 11.63 -2.48
N ASP A 89 -17.04 11.16 -3.71
CA ASP A 89 -18.15 11.20 -4.65
C ASP A 89 -19.19 10.14 -4.23
N ILE A 90 -20.47 10.52 -4.16
CA ILE A 90 -21.61 9.63 -3.89
C ILE A 90 -22.41 9.49 -5.18
N ILE A 91 -22.47 8.26 -5.73
CA ILE A 91 -22.98 7.98 -7.07
C ILE A 91 -24.12 6.97 -6.97
N ASP A 92 -25.29 7.31 -7.54
CA ASP A 92 -26.41 6.37 -7.71
C ASP A 92 -26.12 5.42 -8.87
N ILE A 93 -26.09 4.14 -8.58
CA ILE A 93 -25.89 3.03 -9.52
C ILE A 93 -27.12 2.13 -9.64
N SER A 94 -28.31 2.59 -9.20
CA SER A 94 -29.58 1.84 -9.38
C SER A 94 -29.87 1.54 -10.86
N HIS A 95 -29.29 2.33 -11.76
CA HIS A 95 -29.25 2.10 -13.20
C HIS A 95 -27.79 2.05 -13.64
N PRO A 96 -27.13 0.89 -13.56
CA PRO A 96 -25.68 0.78 -13.73
C PRO A 96 -25.14 1.29 -15.08
N SER A 97 -25.96 1.26 -16.14
CA SER A 97 -25.61 1.81 -17.46
C SER A 97 -25.63 3.34 -17.52
N GLU A 98 -26.24 4.00 -16.55
CA GLU A 98 -26.38 5.47 -16.48
C GLU A 98 -26.15 5.95 -15.04
N PRO A 99 -24.96 5.74 -14.46
CA PRO A 99 -24.68 6.14 -13.09
C PRO A 99 -24.73 7.67 -12.93
N ILE A 100 -25.29 8.15 -11.81
CA ILE A 100 -25.51 9.57 -11.58
C ILE A 100 -24.85 10.00 -10.27
N LYS A 101 -23.91 10.92 -10.32
CA LYS A 101 -23.37 11.55 -9.13
C LYS A 101 -24.47 12.38 -8.44
N LEU A 102 -24.73 12.07 -7.18
CA LEU A 102 -25.75 12.71 -6.35
C LEU A 102 -25.19 13.88 -5.53
N SER A 103 -24.04 13.69 -4.93
CA SER A 103 -23.41 14.63 -4.01
C SER A 103 -21.95 14.28 -3.73
N ASP A 104 -21.32 15.08 -2.90
CA ASP A 104 -20.01 14.83 -2.29
C ASP A 104 -20.11 14.94 -0.77
N THR A 105 -19.19 14.31 -0.06
CA THR A 105 -18.94 14.61 1.35
C THR A 105 -18.19 15.95 1.51
N ASN A 106 -17.88 16.35 2.75
CA ASN A 106 -17.16 17.61 2.98
C ASN A 106 -15.78 17.59 2.31
N ASP A 107 -15.42 18.74 1.79
CA ASP A 107 -14.13 19.02 1.20
C ASP A 107 -13.24 19.79 2.18
N TYR A 108 -12.00 19.37 2.34
CA TYR A 108 -11.03 20.01 3.22
C TYR A 108 -9.72 20.25 2.45
N PRO A 109 -9.19 21.49 2.48
CA PRO A 109 -7.88 21.76 1.89
C PRO A 109 -6.79 20.95 2.61
N ASP A 110 -5.68 20.70 1.93
CA ASP A 110 -4.52 19.98 2.46
C ASP A 110 -4.87 18.59 3.05
N THR A 111 -5.89 17.94 2.48
CA THR A 111 -6.39 16.64 2.93
C THR A 111 -6.58 15.72 1.74
N SER A 112 -6.22 14.47 1.90
CA SER A 112 -6.45 13.38 0.97
C SER A 112 -7.37 12.35 1.59
N MET A 113 -8.05 11.58 0.76
CA MET A 113 -9.00 10.57 1.18
C MET A 113 -8.93 9.40 0.21
N GLU A 114 -8.31 8.33 0.62
CA GLU A 114 -8.15 7.17 -0.23
C GLU A 114 -9.35 6.24 -0.13
N ASP A 115 -9.66 5.80 1.08
CA ASP A 115 -10.56 4.70 1.33
C ASP A 115 -11.78 5.10 2.16
N MET A 116 -12.91 4.43 1.88
CA MET A 116 -14.18 4.59 2.57
C MET A 116 -15.02 3.33 2.46
N GLU A 117 -15.81 3.06 3.45
CA GLU A 117 -16.80 1.98 3.45
C GLU A 117 -18.14 2.44 4.05
N ALA A 118 -19.24 1.76 3.70
CA ALA A 118 -20.56 2.07 4.25
C ALA A 118 -21.21 0.85 4.89
N ILE A 119 -21.97 1.10 5.96
CA ILE A 119 -22.66 0.05 6.74
C ILE A 119 -23.97 0.59 7.30
N GLU A 120 -24.96 -0.29 7.55
CA GLU A 120 -26.17 0.07 8.27
C GLU A 120 -25.95 -0.03 9.79
N ILE A 121 -26.28 1.03 10.52
CA ILE A 121 -26.24 1.07 11.99
C ILE A 121 -27.57 1.57 12.50
N ASP A 122 -28.30 0.70 13.24
CA ASP A 122 -29.63 1.01 13.81
C ASP A 122 -30.64 1.60 12.80
N GLY A 123 -30.60 1.12 11.55
CA GLY A 123 -31.48 1.57 10.47
C GLY A 123 -31.07 2.90 9.83
N GLN A 124 -29.87 3.39 10.09
CA GLN A 124 -29.24 4.51 9.40
C GLN A 124 -28.12 4.00 8.51
N ASP A 125 -28.01 4.53 7.32
CA ASP A 125 -26.94 4.24 6.38
C ASP A 125 -25.75 5.14 6.71
N ILE A 126 -24.64 4.55 7.12
CA ILE A 126 -23.45 5.27 7.60
C ILE A 126 -22.29 5.06 6.64
N LEU A 127 -21.71 6.15 6.16
CA LEU A 127 -20.46 6.17 5.41
C LEU A 127 -19.32 6.55 6.37
N VAL A 128 -18.26 5.77 6.35
CA VAL A 128 -17.04 5.99 7.14
C VAL A 128 -15.89 6.26 6.20
N ILE A 129 -15.10 7.28 6.48
CA ILE A 129 -14.05 7.80 5.60
C ILE A 129 -12.75 7.94 6.35
N GLY A 130 -11.64 7.46 5.77
CA GLY A 130 -10.28 7.74 6.21
C GLY A 130 -9.78 9.07 5.63
N LEU A 131 -9.23 9.93 6.48
CA LEU A 131 -8.66 11.22 6.08
C LEU A 131 -7.17 11.27 6.42
N GLN A 132 -6.39 11.74 5.46
CA GLN A 132 -4.95 11.97 5.60
C GLN A 132 -4.61 13.44 5.35
N GLU A 133 -3.88 14.03 6.28
CA GLU A 133 -3.23 15.32 6.03
C GLU A 133 -2.04 15.09 5.10
N CYS A 134 -1.98 15.82 4.01
CA CYS A 134 -0.92 15.76 3.05
C CYS A 134 -0.24 17.13 2.88
N ALA A 135 0.18 17.73 3.98
CA ALA A 135 0.80 19.05 3.97
C ALA A 135 2.19 19.02 3.34
N ASN A 136 2.31 19.50 2.12
CA ASN A 136 3.62 19.92 1.57
C ASN A 136 4.19 21.16 2.32
N ASP A 137 3.39 21.82 3.16
CA ASP A 137 3.79 22.93 4.00
C ASP A 137 3.61 22.57 5.49
N PRO A 138 4.69 22.27 6.22
CA PRO A 138 4.61 21.95 7.66
C PRO A 138 4.10 23.13 8.51
N THR A 139 3.81 24.28 7.89
CA THR A 139 3.16 25.44 8.54
C THR A 139 1.68 25.52 8.23
N SER A 140 1.15 24.71 7.31
CA SER A 140 -0.28 24.59 7.04
C SER A 140 -0.93 23.78 8.16
N ALA A 141 -1.73 24.41 8.99
CA ALA A 141 -2.48 23.76 10.07
C ALA A 141 -3.94 23.49 9.67
N VAL A 142 -4.20 23.21 8.40
CA VAL A 142 -5.56 23.23 7.82
C VAL A 142 -6.05 21.84 7.43
N GLY A 143 -5.14 20.87 7.21
CA GLY A 143 -5.46 19.48 6.87
C GLY A 143 -6.16 18.71 8.00
N ARG A 144 -6.79 17.62 7.65
CA ARG A 144 -7.45 16.71 8.60
C ARG A 144 -6.85 15.32 8.53
N SER A 145 -6.59 14.77 9.71
CA SER A 145 -6.08 13.41 9.89
C SER A 145 -7.02 12.63 10.78
N GLY A 146 -7.62 11.53 10.30
CA GLY A 146 -8.48 10.71 11.15
C GLY A 146 -9.63 10.02 10.46
N LEU A 147 -10.71 9.81 11.20
CA LEU A 147 -11.90 9.08 10.78
C LEU A 147 -13.11 10.00 10.79
N GLU A 148 -13.81 10.13 9.67
CA GLU A 148 -15.09 10.85 9.58
C GLU A 148 -16.26 9.90 9.32
N LEU A 149 -17.42 10.24 9.92
CA LEU A 149 -18.66 9.48 9.76
C LEU A 149 -19.79 10.38 9.27
N TYR A 150 -20.55 9.87 8.30
CA TYR A 150 -21.71 10.55 7.70
C TYR A 150 -22.93 9.66 7.73
N ASP A 151 -24.10 10.25 7.99
CA ASP A 151 -25.39 9.65 7.69
C ASP A 151 -25.72 9.95 6.22
N ILE A 152 -25.83 8.89 5.43
CA ILE A 152 -26.13 8.90 3.99
C ILE A 152 -27.51 8.33 3.68
N SER A 153 -28.42 8.25 4.66
CA SER A 153 -29.81 7.79 4.44
C SER A 153 -30.53 8.66 3.41
N ASP A 154 -30.12 9.93 3.24
CA ASP A 154 -30.39 10.77 2.07
C ASP A 154 -29.06 11.02 1.32
N PRO A 155 -28.72 10.18 0.32
CA PRO A 155 -27.42 10.27 -0.35
C PRO A 155 -27.23 11.55 -1.18
N SER A 156 -28.31 12.28 -1.46
CA SER A 156 -28.21 13.61 -2.10
C SER A 156 -27.83 14.73 -1.13
N ASN A 157 -27.86 14.45 0.19
CA ASN A 157 -27.56 15.41 1.23
C ASN A 157 -26.92 14.73 2.43
N PRO A 158 -25.68 14.21 2.29
CA PRO A 158 -24.96 13.50 3.34
C PRO A 158 -24.78 14.39 4.56
N ARG A 159 -25.11 13.84 5.74
CA ARG A 159 -25.08 14.59 6.99
C ARG A 159 -23.87 14.19 7.84
N PHE A 160 -22.93 15.09 8.01
CA PHE A 160 -21.80 14.88 8.93
C PHE A 160 -22.29 14.53 10.34
N LEU A 161 -21.72 13.48 10.93
CA LEU A 161 -22.03 12.99 12.28
C LEU A 161 -20.91 13.28 13.26
N SER A 162 -19.69 12.84 12.94
CA SER A 162 -18.57 12.91 13.86
C SER A 162 -17.22 12.85 13.13
N PHE A 163 -16.19 13.28 13.85
CA PHE A 163 -14.79 13.19 13.43
C PHE A 163 -13.92 12.78 14.61
N PHE A 164 -13.13 11.74 14.42
CA PHE A 164 -12.07 11.34 15.35
C PHE A 164 -10.73 11.82 14.79
N ASN A 165 -10.07 12.72 15.50
CA ASN A 165 -8.80 13.31 15.07
C ASN A 165 -7.61 12.48 15.57
N THR A 166 -6.81 11.91 14.67
CA THR A 166 -5.59 11.14 15.00
C THR A 166 -4.41 12.04 15.39
N ASP A 167 -4.41 13.33 15.03
CA ASP A 167 -3.39 14.30 15.48
C ASP A 167 -3.38 14.52 16.98
N THR A 168 -4.39 13.99 17.69
CA THR A 168 -4.38 13.96 19.16
C THR A 168 -3.25 13.11 19.71
N PHE A 169 -2.72 12.15 18.96
CA PHE A 169 -1.57 11.34 19.36
C PHE A 169 -0.26 12.08 19.12
N VAL A 170 -0.06 12.56 17.89
CA VAL A 170 1.08 13.37 17.49
C VAL A 170 0.64 14.29 16.35
N SER A 171 1.07 15.55 16.39
CA SER A 171 0.77 16.49 15.29
C SER A 171 1.44 16.00 14.01
N GLY A 172 0.67 15.94 12.92
CA GLY A 172 1.13 15.40 11.65
C GLY A 172 1.22 13.87 11.66
N SER A 173 0.25 13.20 12.29
CA SER A 173 0.16 11.72 12.34
C SER A 173 -0.02 11.07 10.95
N GLY A 174 -0.29 11.86 9.90
CA GLY A 174 -0.58 11.36 8.57
C GLY A 174 -2.04 10.95 8.36
N GLY A 175 -2.75 10.54 9.42
CA GLY A 175 -4.17 10.17 9.36
C GLY A 175 -4.43 8.73 8.92
N VAL A 176 -5.71 8.40 8.69
CA VAL A 176 -6.16 7.06 8.28
C VAL A 176 -6.03 6.94 6.77
N HIS A 177 -5.20 6.00 6.34
CA HIS A 177 -4.94 5.71 4.92
C HIS A 177 -5.99 4.75 4.38
N GLU A 178 -5.96 3.49 4.77
CA GLU A 178 -7.00 2.52 4.45
C GLU A 178 -7.78 2.11 5.70
N LEU A 179 -9.03 1.71 5.51
CA LEU A 179 -9.92 1.26 6.58
C LEU A 179 -10.72 0.03 6.16
N HIS A 180 -11.25 -0.69 7.15
CA HIS A 180 -12.21 -1.76 6.91
C HIS A 180 -13.25 -1.80 8.03
N LEU A 181 -14.52 -1.98 7.65
CA LEU A 181 -15.63 -2.10 8.58
C LEU A 181 -15.94 -3.57 8.86
N THR A 182 -16.16 -3.91 10.11
CA THR A 182 -16.54 -5.27 10.49
C THR A 182 -17.50 -5.28 11.67
N THR A 183 -18.21 -6.41 11.83
CA THR A 183 -19.09 -6.63 12.98
C THR A 183 -18.58 -7.81 13.79
N THR A 184 -18.31 -7.58 15.07
CA THR A 184 -17.89 -8.65 15.98
C THR A 184 -19.00 -9.63 16.28
N PRO A 185 -18.71 -10.86 16.75
CA PRO A 185 -19.72 -11.81 17.22
C PRO A 185 -20.62 -11.27 18.36
N SER A 186 -20.18 -10.23 19.06
CA SER A 186 -20.99 -9.55 20.10
C SER A 186 -21.94 -8.49 19.53
N GLY A 187 -21.89 -8.20 18.23
CA GLY A 187 -22.68 -7.18 17.58
C GLY A 187 -22.09 -5.76 17.68
N ASP A 188 -20.87 -5.61 18.15
CA ASP A 188 -20.17 -4.33 18.08
C ASP A 188 -19.69 -4.08 16.64
N ILE A 189 -19.98 -2.90 16.10
CA ILE A 189 -19.51 -2.49 14.79
C ILE A 189 -18.20 -1.75 14.96
N LEU A 190 -17.19 -2.20 14.22
CA LEU A 190 -15.83 -1.67 14.29
C LEU A 190 -15.42 -1.03 12.97
N ALA A 191 -14.64 0.03 13.07
CA ALA A 191 -13.79 0.51 12.00
C ALA A 191 -12.33 0.18 12.35
N LEU A 192 -11.66 -0.51 11.47
CA LEU A 192 -10.24 -0.81 11.53
C LEU A 192 -9.55 0.20 10.60
N GLY A 193 -8.56 0.92 11.08
CA GLY A 193 -7.86 1.89 10.24
C GLY A 193 -6.36 1.75 10.36
N ALA A 194 -5.68 1.78 9.22
CA ALA A 194 -4.24 1.90 9.18
C ALA A 194 -3.83 3.38 9.19
N VAL A 195 -2.88 3.69 10.06
CA VAL A 195 -2.26 5.03 10.18
C VAL A 195 -0.75 4.85 9.98
N PRO A 196 -0.28 4.86 8.71
CA PRO A 196 1.09 4.51 8.37
C PRO A 196 2.13 5.35 9.12
N GLY A 197 3.03 4.67 9.85
CA GLY A 197 4.13 5.32 10.58
C GLY A 197 3.73 5.98 11.91
N LEU A 198 2.49 5.82 12.39
CA LEU A 198 2.06 6.36 13.67
C LEU A 198 2.88 5.76 14.81
N GLU A 199 3.08 4.45 14.84
CA GLU A 199 3.90 3.77 15.83
C GLU A 199 5.32 4.33 15.86
N ALA A 200 5.95 4.50 14.70
CA ALA A 200 7.30 5.05 14.61
C ALA A 200 7.37 6.51 15.12
N SER A 201 6.32 7.29 14.88
CA SER A 201 6.24 8.71 15.28
C SER A 201 5.98 8.90 16.77
N THR A 202 5.27 7.97 17.41
CA THR A 202 4.87 8.05 18.83
C THR A 202 5.79 7.26 19.76
N SER A 203 6.60 6.32 19.21
CA SER A 203 7.50 5.48 19.99
C SER A 203 8.61 6.28 20.70
N ASP A 204 9.10 5.75 21.81
CA ASP A 204 10.26 6.29 22.52
C ASP A 204 11.57 6.12 21.69
N SER A 205 12.69 6.60 22.22
CA SER A 205 13.99 6.49 21.55
C SER A 205 14.49 5.04 21.40
N ALA A 206 13.89 4.08 22.11
CA ALA A 206 14.13 2.65 21.96
C ALA A 206 13.15 1.99 20.96
N GLY A 207 12.19 2.76 20.43
CA GLY A 207 11.19 2.31 19.48
C GLY A 207 10.06 1.50 20.11
N LYS A 208 9.70 1.79 21.35
CA LYS A 208 8.66 1.08 22.12
C LYS A 208 7.72 2.07 22.80
N ASP A 209 6.60 1.54 23.26
CA ASP A 209 5.54 2.31 23.95
C ASP A 209 4.91 3.40 23.04
N GLY A 210 4.87 3.16 21.70
CA GLY A 210 4.18 4.01 20.72
C GLY A 210 2.72 3.61 20.54
N THR A 211 1.94 4.51 19.96
CA THR A 211 0.62 4.14 19.43
C THR A 211 0.80 3.31 18.17
N GLY A 212 0.15 2.15 18.07
CA GLY A 212 0.31 1.26 16.92
C GLY A 212 -0.23 1.83 15.61
N ASP A 213 0.26 1.31 14.49
CA ASP A 213 -0.20 1.70 13.16
C ASP A 213 -1.62 1.20 12.85
N LEU A 214 -2.11 0.14 13.52
CA LEU A 214 -3.52 -0.27 13.47
C LEU A 214 -4.28 0.37 14.61
N LEU A 215 -5.34 1.11 14.30
CA LEU A 215 -6.30 1.64 15.25
C LEU A 215 -7.65 0.96 15.09
N ILE A 216 -8.33 0.65 16.20
CA ILE A 216 -9.64 -0.02 16.21
C ILE A 216 -10.66 0.85 16.93
N TRP A 217 -11.60 1.38 16.17
CA TRP A 217 -12.70 2.16 16.72
C TRP A 217 -13.97 1.32 16.81
N LYS A 218 -14.69 1.49 17.91
CA LYS A 218 -16.10 1.09 17.99
C LYS A 218 -16.95 2.24 17.47
N ILE A 219 -17.73 1.97 16.43
CA ILE A 219 -18.59 2.94 15.75
C ILE A 219 -20.09 2.58 15.86
N THR A 220 -20.45 1.64 16.74
CA THR A 220 -21.88 1.27 16.99
C THR A 220 -22.74 2.48 17.36
N ASP A 221 -22.16 3.53 17.94
CA ASP A 221 -22.72 4.89 18.01
C ASP A 221 -21.95 5.81 17.06
N PRO A 222 -22.43 6.04 15.82
CA PRO A 222 -21.68 6.77 14.81
C PRO A 222 -21.53 8.27 15.12
N ALA A 223 -22.30 8.80 16.07
CA ALA A 223 -22.13 10.17 16.55
C ALA A 223 -21.00 10.30 17.58
N ASN A 224 -20.58 9.18 18.20
CA ASN A 224 -19.56 9.16 19.23
C ASN A 224 -18.60 7.96 19.04
N PRO A 225 -17.82 7.90 17.96
CA PRO A 225 -16.84 6.84 17.75
C PRO A 225 -15.82 6.83 18.87
N THR A 226 -15.45 5.64 19.34
CA THR A 226 -14.49 5.49 20.44
C THR A 226 -13.35 4.58 20.06
N LEU A 227 -12.12 5.03 20.17
CA LEU A 227 -10.95 4.18 20.06
C LEU A 227 -10.94 3.17 21.22
N ILE A 228 -10.92 1.88 20.90
CA ILE A 228 -11.01 0.80 21.89
C ILE A 228 -9.79 -0.12 21.87
N GLY A 229 -9.00 -0.13 20.81
CA GLY A 229 -7.82 -0.95 20.65
C GLY A 229 -6.85 -0.40 19.64
N GLU A 230 -5.64 -0.88 19.71
CA GLU A 230 -4.55 -0.56 18.78
C GLU A 230 -3.57 -1.73 18.74
N TRP A 231 -2.78 -1.80 17.67
CA TRP A 231 -1.69 -2.76 17.57
C TRP A 231 -0.54 -2.16 16.75
N GLY A 232 0.68 -2.37 17.23
CA GLY A 232 1.92 -1.99 16.57
C GLY A 232 2.92 -3.13 16.54
N LEU A 233 3.79 -3.10 15.54
CA LEU A 233 4.78 -4.13 15.28
C LEU A 233 5.91 -4.11 16.33
N LEU A 234 6.31 -2.91 16.79
CA LEU A 234 7.44 -2.73 17.73
C LEU A 234 7.10 -3.21 19.13
N ASP A 235 5.84 -3.09 19.53
CA ASP A 235 5.36 -3.48 20.85
C ASP A 235 5.06 -4.98 20.96
N GLU A 236 5.15 -5.71 19.83
CA GLU A 236 4.92 -7.16 19.82
C GLU A 236 6.11 -7.91 20.44
N ALA A 237 6.01 -8.19 21.74
CA ALA A 237 7.09 -8.79 22.53
C ALA A 237 7.54 -10.17 22.02
N SER A 238 6.64 -10.94 21.36
CA SER A 238 6.96 -12.27 20.84
C SER A 238 7.93 -12.22 19.65
N LEU A 239 8.01 -11.10 18.94
CA LEU A 239 8.94 -10.89 17.83
C LEU A 239 10.35 -10.52 18.31
N GLY A 240 10.49 -10.01 19.52
CA GLY A 240 11.78 -9.65 20.12
C GLY A 240 12.55 -8.57 19.36
N LEU A 241 11.81 -7.67 18.70
CA LEU A 241 12.39 -6.65 17.83
C LEU A 241 13.11 -5.57 18.66
N ASN A 242 14.19 -5.03 18.10
CA ASN A 242 14.81 -3.80 18.57
C ASN A 242 14.35 -2.60 17.73
N THR A 243 14.03 -2.84 16.47
CA THR A 243 13.46 -1.88 15.53
C THR A 243 12.52 -2.61 14.58
N TYR A 244 11.55 -1.89 13.97
CA TYR A 244 10.67 -2.45 12.94
C TYR A 244 11.43 -3.02 11.73
N LEU A 245 12.67 -2.57 11.49
CA LEU A 245 13.52 -3.07 10.42
C LEU A 245 14.06 -4.49 10.67
N ASP A 246 13.98 -4.99 11.90
CA ASP A 246 14.41 -6.35 12.21
C ASP A 246 13.53 -7.42 11.54
N VAL A 247 12.31 -7.04 11.12
CA VAL A 247 11.38 -7.91 10.38
C VAL A 247 11.29 -7.58 8.89
N SER A 248 11.88 -6.48 8.46
CA SER A 248 11.87 -6.08 7.05
C SER A 248 12.53 -7.15 6.19
N GLN A 249 11.80 -7.61 5.20
CA GLN A 249 12.26 -8.56 4.19
C GLN A 249 11.99 -7.95 2.83
N GLY A 250 12.99 -7.67 2.09
CA GLY A 250 12.84 -6.99 0.80
C GLY A 250 13.71 -5.76 0.69
N GLY A 251 13.45 -4.96 -0.31
CA GLY A 251 14.32 -3.91 -0.74
C GLY A 251 14.12 -2.59 -0.07
N ASP A 252 12.94 -2.11 -0.10
CA ASP A 252 12.59 -0.75 0.31
C ASP A 252 12.64 -0.56 1.82
N ARG A 253 12.56 -1.67 2.56
CA ARG A 253 12.54 -1.68 4.03
C ARG A 253 11.47 -0.78 4.62
N ARG A 254 10.37 -0.64 3.90
CA ARG A 254 9.17 0.01 4.40
C ARG A 254 8.46 -0.96 5.33
N THR A 255 8.20 -0.55 6.55
CA THR A 255 7.53 -1.37 7.57
C THR A 255 6.58 -0.50 8.35
N THR A 256 5.48 -0.11 7.70
CA THR A 256 4.35 0.61 8.29
C THR A 256 3.07 -0.13 7.97
N GLY A 257 2.07 -0.06 8.85
CA GLY A 257 0.75 -0.59 8.58
C GLY A 257 0.10 0.14 7.41
N HIS A 258 -0.45 -0.59 6.44
CA HIS A 258 -1.01 -0.01 5.22
C HIS A 258 -2.50 -0.29 5.08
N SER A 259 -2.91 -1.55 5.03
CA SER A 259 -4.29 -1.97 4.77
C SER A 259 -4.74 -3.02 5.78
N PRO A 260 -5.80 -2.78 6.57
CA PRO A 260 -6.41 -3.77 7.44
C PRO A 260 -7.60 -4.43 6.73
N ARG A 261 -7.73 -5.76 6.83
CA ARG A 261 -8.92 -6.52 6.41
C ARG A 261 -9.35 -7.45 7.52
N ALA A 262 -10.62 -7.48 7.87
CA ALA A 262 -11.16 -8.47 8.80
C ALA A 262 -11.63 -9.71 8.05
N ASN A 263 -11.57 -10.86 8.72
CA ASN A 263 -12.27 -12.04 8.25
C ASN A 263 -13.80 -11.88 8.40
N ALA A 264 -14.56 -12.73 7.74
CA ALA A 264 -16.01 -12.63 7.65
C ALA A 264 -16.75 -12.63 9.00
N ASP A 265 -16.18 -13.20 10.06
CA ASP A 265 -16.80 -13.24 11.40
C ASP A 265 -16.29 -12.13 12.35
N GLY A 266 -15.43 -11.22 11.88
CA GLY A 266 -14.92 -10.09 12.65
C GLY A 266 -14.06 -10.48 13.84
N THR A 267 -13.39 -11.64 13.79
CA THR A 267 -12.53 -12.14 14.88
C THR A 267 -11.05 -12.09 14.55
N ARG A 268 -10.70 -11.85 13.29
CA ARG A 268 -9.31 -11.80 12.81
C ARG A 268 -9.09 -10.59 11.93
N VAL A 269 -7.89 -10.05 11.97
CA VAL A 269 -7.43 -9.00 11.04
C VAL A 269 -6.20 -9.51 10.31
N TYR A 270 -6.18 -9.25 9.00
CA TYR A 270 -5.03 -9.31 8.15
C TYR A 270 -4.58 -7.88 7.91
N LEU A 271 -3.42 -7.52 8.44
CA LEU A 271 -2.86 -6.18 8.32
C LEU A 271 -1.66 -6.22 7.40
N SER A 272 -1.79 -5.65 6.24
CA SER A 272 -0.66 -5.47 5.33
C SER A 272 0.35 -4.50 5.93
N TYR A 273 1.63 -4.90 5.93
CA TYR A 273 2.68 -4.18 6.64
C TYR A 273 3.95 -4.08 5.80
N TRP A 274 3.78 -3.82 4.52
CA TRP A 274 4.85 -3.71 3.51
C TRP A 274 5.86 -4.87 3.62
N ASP A 275 7.13 -4.57 3.82
CA ASP A 275 8.22 -5.55 3.91
C ASP A 275 8.13 -6.51 5.09
N ALA A 276 7.29 -6.22 6.07
CA ALA A 276 7.02 -7.16 7.14
C ALA A 276 6.01 -8.26 6.73
N GLY A 277 5.42 -8.14 5.54
CA GLY A 277 4.39 -9.04 5.06
C GLY A 277 3.02 -8.72 5.66
N VAL A 278 2.09 -9.65 5.54
CA VAL A 278 0.76 -9.55 6.14
C VAL A 278 0.80 -10.10 7.56
N ILE A 279 0.50 -9.25 8.52
CA ILE A 279 0.38 -9.59 9.94
C ILE A 279 -1.01 -10.18 10.19
N VAL A 280 -1.08 -11.30 10.90
CA VAL A 280 -2.33 -11.95 11.29
C VAL A 280 -2.58 -11.73 12.76
N LEU A 281 -3.69 -11.05 13.08
CA LEU A 281 -4.08 -10.70 14.45
C LEU A 281 -5.41 -11.38 14.82
N ASP A 282 -5.52 -11.89 16.05
CA ASP A 282 -6.78 -12.25 16.69
C ASP A 282 -7.36 -11.00 17.35
N ILE A 283 -8.57 -10.60 16.96
CA ILE A 283 -9.31 -9.47 17.52
C ILE A 283 -10.63 -9.92 18.18
N PHE A 284 -10.73 -11.18 18.62
CA PHE A 284 -11.92 -11.64 19.36
C PHE A 284 -12.21 -10.72 20.57
N ASP A 285 -11.20 -10.22 21.26
CA ASP A 285 -11.30 -9.01 22.08
C ASP A 285 -10.57 -7.85 21.40
N PRO A 286 -11.29 -6.98 20.66
CA PRO A 286 -10.66 -5.92 19.88
C PRO A 286 -9.91 -4.87 20.73
N ARG A 287 -10.07 -4.90 22.06
CA ARG A 287 -9.29 -4.05 22.98
C ARG A 287 -7.87 -4.55 23.20
N LYS A 288 -7.60 -5.79 22.79
CA LYS A 288 -6.31 -6.46 23.00
C LYS A 288 -6.02 -7.38 21.82
N PRO A 289 -5.71 -6.84 20.65
CA PRO A 289 -5.30 -7.64 19.52
C PRO A 289 -4.12 -8.55 19.90
N VAL A 290 -4.15 -9.79 19.44
CA VAL A 290 -3.12 -10.78 19.72
C VAL A 290 -2.44 -11.20 18.41
N TYR A 291 -1.14 -11.03 18.33
CA TYR A 291 -0.35 -11.49 17.20
C TYR A 291 -0.41 -13.03 17.08
N LEU A 292 -0.78 -13.52 15.92
CA LEU A 292 -0.82 -14.94 15.60
C LEU A 292 0.38 -15.37 14.74
N GLY A 293 0.70 -14.59 13.72
CA GLY A 293 1.77 -14.88 12.76
C GLY A 293 1.82 -13.83 11.66
N ARG A 294 2.66 -14.08 10.66
CA ARG A 294 2.78 -13.22 9.47
C ARG A 294 3.24 -14.00 8.25
N THR A 295 2.99 -13.46 7.07
CA THR A 295 3.57 -13.98 5.83
C THR A 295 5.07 -13.64 5.76
N PHE A 296 5.79 -14.33 4.91
CA PHE A 296 7.24 -14.18 4.76
C PHE A 296 7.60 -14.16 3.28
N TYR A 297 8.69 -13.49 2.99
CA TYR A 297 9.33 -13.48 1.68
C TYR A 297 10.55 -14.40 1.67
N SER A 298 10.83 -15.04 0.53
CA SER A 298 12.06 -15.78 0.34
C SER A 298 13.26 -14.83 0.32
N SER A 299 14.45 -15.37 0.65
CA SER A 299 15.66 -14.55 0.61
C SER A 299 15.93 -14.04 -0.82
N GLY A 300 15.99 -12.73 -0.98
CA GLY A 300 16.23 -12.05 -2.26
C GLY A 300 14.96 -11.64 -3.01
N GLU A 301 13.76 -11.96 -2.51
CA GLU A 301 12.51 -11.38 -2.98
C GLU A 301 12.27 -10.03 -2.33
N GLU A 302 11.55 -9.15 -3.04
CA GLU A 302 11.07 -7.91 -2.47
C GLU A 302 9.83 -8.13 -1.62
N GLY A 303 9.67 -7.27 -0.61
CA GLY A 303 8.46 -7.15 0.18
C GLY A 303 7.35 -6.46 -0.60
N ASN A 304 6.64 -5.57 0.02
CA ASN A 304 5.58 -4.71 -0.51
C ASN A 304 4.15 -5.24 -0.30
N ALA A 305 3.88 -5.95 0.82
CA ALA A 305 2.50 -6.30 1.20
C ALA A 305 1.65 -5.05 1.37
N HIS A 306 0.84 -4.76 0.36
CA HIS A 306 0.03 -3.56 0.24
C HIS A 306 -1.38 -3.77 0.78
N SER A 307 -2.08 -4.75 0.25
CA SER A 307 -3.47 -5.05 0.57
C SER A 307 -3.74 -6.55 0.52
N THR A 308 -4.89 -6.98 1.04
CA THR A 308 -5.23 -8.40 1.13
C THR A 308 -6.70 -8.66 0.88
N ALA A 309 -6.99 -9.87 0.40
CA ALA A 309 -8.31 -10.48 0.43
C ALA A 309 -8.24 -11.89 1.03
N GLU A 310 -9.34 -12.35 1.63
CA GLU A 310 -9.46 -13.71 2.15
C GLU A 310 -10.40 -14.53 1.27
N THR A 311 -10.10 -15.79 1.01
CA THR A 311 -11.04 -16.69 0.35
C THR A 311 -12.26 -16.95 1.24
N GLN A 312 -13.41 -17.23 0.63
CA GLN A 312 -14.67 -17.44 1.35
C GLN A 312 -14.61 -18.53 2.42
N ASP A 313 -13.73 -19.53 2.28
CA ASP A 313 -13.53 -20.59 3.28
C ASP A 313 -12.59 -20.21 4.43
N GLY A 314 -12.02 -19.01 4.40
CA GLY A 314 -11.11 -18.47 5.43
C GLY A 314 -9.76 -19.17 5.52
N ASN A 315 -9.38 -19.91 4.49
CA ASN A 315 -8.17 -20.74 4.53
C ASN A 315 -6.98 -20.14 3.78
N ILE A 316 -7.25 -19.25 2.85
CA ILE A 316 -6.24 -18.63 2.00
C ILE A 316 -6.33 -17.10 2.14
N VAL A 317 -5.19 -16.47 2.32
CA VAL A 317 -5.03 -15.03 2.12
C VAL A 317 -4.34 -14.80 0.79
N ILE A 318 -4.93 -13.91 0.00
CA ILE A 318 -4.35 -13.36 -1.20
C ILE A 318 -3.73 -12.02 -0.82
N GLN A 319 -2.42 -11.91 -0.93
CA GLN A 319 -1.64 -10.71 -0.67
C GLN A 319 -1.30 -10.06 -2.01
N ALA A 320 -1.60 -8.78 -2.15
CA ALA A 320 -1.07 -7.97 -3.24
C ALA A 320 0.22 -7.30 -2.78
N ASP A 321 1.27 -7.48 -3.55
CA ASP A 321 2.51 -6.75 -3.39
C ASP A 321 2.52 -5.58 -4.36
N GLU A 322 2.34 -4.36 -3.89
CA GLU A 322 2.46 -3.17 -4.73
C GLU A 322 3.94 -2.83 -4.88
N ASP A 323 4.46 -3.04 -6.07
CA ASP A 323 5.81 -2.61 -6.42
C ASP A 323 5.77 -1.74 -7.68
N THR A 324 6.08 -0.48 -7.51
CA THR A 324 6.16 0.51 -8.60
C THR A 324 7.59 0.76 -9.07
N SER A 325 8.56 -0.01 -8.54
CA SER A 325 9.99 0.08 -8.85
C SER A 325 10.52 -1.24 -9.38
N PRO A 326 10.31 -1.58 -10.67
CA PRO A 326 10.59 -2.91 -11.23
C PRO A 326 12.08 -3.24 -11.37
N PHE A 327 12.94 -2.43 -10.79
CA PHE A 327 14.38 -2.64 -10.76
C PHE A 327 14.95 -2.35 -9.39
N HIS A 328 15.85 -3.19 -8.95
CA HIS A 328 16.76 -2.88 -7.83
C HIS A 328 18.20 -2.76 -8.32
N PHE A 329 19.07 -2.25 -7.48
CA PHE A 329 20.49 -2.17 -7.80
C PHE A 329 21.33 -3.15 -7.01
N GLU A 330 22.26 -3.80 -7.71
CA GLU A 330 23.30 -4.61 -7.12
C GLU A 330 24.67 -3.94 -7.24
N LEU A 331 25.37 -3.84 -6.13
CA LEU A 331 26.72 -3.32 -6.05
C LEU A 331 27.73 -4.46 -5.94
N ALA A 332 28.55 -4.62 -6.94
CA ALA A 332 29.71 -5.50 -6.90
C ALA A 332 30.98 -4.69 -6.57
N SER A 333 31.91 -5.26 -5.80
CA SER A 333 33.16 -4.62 -5.43
C SER A 333 34.27 -5.65 -5.19
N ASN A 334 35.54 -5.22 -5.34
CA ASN A 334 36.66 -6.00 -4.89
C ASN A 334 36.86 -5.95 -3.36
N ALA A 335 36.07 -5.17 -2.64
CA ALA A 335 36.09 -5.09 -1.18
C ALA A 335 35.26 -6.19 -0.48
N PHE A 336 34.39 -6.89 -1.21
CA PHE A 336 33.54 -7.97 -0.69
C PHE A 336 33.28 -9.05 -1.75
N SER A 337 32.89 -10.27 -1.29
CA SER A 337 32.69 -11.42 -2.18
C SER A 337 31.31 -11.46 -2.81
N ASP A 338 30.28 -11.05 -2.06
CA ASP A 338 28.89 -11.17 -2.48
C ASP A 338 28.37 -9.79 -2.86
N LYS A 339 27.58 -9.72 -3.94
CA LYS A 339 26.95 -8.46 -4.32
C LYS A 339 26.09 -7.93 -3.17
N GLN A 340 26.09 -6.63 -3.01
CA GLN A 340 25.32 -5.93 -1.99
C GLN A 340 24.19 -5.16 -2.65
N ARG A 341 23.01 -5.16 -2.04
CA ARG A 341 21.92 -4.32 -2.50
C ARG A 341 22.29 -2.84 -2.31
N ALA A 342 21.88 -2.05 -3.27
CA ALA A 342 21.96 -0.58 -3.24
C ALA A 342 20.64 -0.03 -3.76
N ASP A 343 20.19 1.08 -3.19
CA ASP A 343 18.94 1.70 -3.59
C ASP A 343 19.18 2.99 -4.36
N GLU A 344 18.20 3.37 -5.14
CA GLU A 344 18.16 4.66 -5.82
C GLU A 344 18.06 5.81 -4.82
N VAL A 345 18.38 6.98 -5.29
CA VAL A 345 18.13 8.22 -4.56
C VAL A 345 16.95 8.90 -5.23
N ALA A 346 15.88 9.14 -4.49
CA ALA A 346 14.56 9.57 -4.99
C ALA A 346 14.54 10.81 -5.91
N PHE A 347 15.64 11.53 -6.07
CA PHE A 347 15.78 12.72 -6.92
C PHE A 347 16.82 12.55 -8.04
N GLU A 348 17.24 11.32 -8.33
CA GLU A 348 18.07 11.06 -9.51
C GLU A 348 17.29 11.31 -10.81
N PRO A 349 17.97 11.65 -11.91
CA PRO A 349 17.34 11.54 -13.22
C PRO A 349 16.92 10.10 -13.43
N PRO A 350 15.69 9.85 -13.90
CA PRO A 350 15.21 8.49 -14.15
C PRO A 350 16.17 7.72 -15.06
N ILE A 351 16.09 6.40 -14.96
CA ILE A 351 16.85 5.46 -15.79
C ILE A 351 16.44 5.62 -17.27
N ALA A 352 16.98 6.64 -17.94
CA ALA A 352 16.65 6.92 -19.35
C ALA A 352 17.18 5.86 -20.32
N ASP A 353 18.21 5.09 -19.93
CA ASP A 353 18.78 3.95 -20.67
C ASP A 353 19.39 2.99 -19.67
N GLY A 354 19.05 1.73 -19.70
CA GLY A 354 19.67 0.70 -18.83
C GLY A 354 21.22 0.65 -18.87
N ALA A 355 21.82 1.36 -19.82
CA ALA A 355 23.27 1.60 -19.93
C ALA A 355 23.71 2.89 -19.24
N ALA A 356 22.85 3.91 -19.06
CA ALA A 356 23.25 5.25 -18.55
C ALA A 356 23.42 5.30 -17.05
N GLN A 357 22.93 4.32 -16.32
CA GLN A 357 23.05 4.25 -14.86
C GLN A 357 24.08 3.24 -14.35
N LYS A 358 24.88 2.69 -15.23
CA LYS A 358 26.03 1.90 -14.81
C LYS A 358 27.03 2.79 -14.10
N MET A 359 27.04 2.74 -12.78
CA MET A 359 28.06 3.40 -11.97
C MET A 359 29.26 2.47 -11.81
N GLU A 360 30.39 2.82 -12.41
CA GLU A 360 31.61 2.01 -12.34
C GLU A 360 32.85 2.89 -12.12
N GLY A 361 33.67 2.53 -11.16
CA GLY A 361 34.91 3.25 -10.94
C GLY A 361 35.63 2.94 -9.63
N GLU A 362 36.75 3.62 -9.46
CA GLU A 362 37.49 3.63 -8.19
C GLU A 362 36.72 4.45 -7.15
N VAL A 363 36.58 3.91 -5.95
CA VAL A 363 35.90 4.55 -4.82
C VAL A 363 36.88 5.36 -4.00
N VAL A 364 36.50 6.57 -3.60
CA VAL A 364 37.22 7.39 -2.65
C VAL A 364 36.31 7.86 -1.52
N HIS A 365 36.68 7.60 -0.29
CA HIS A 365 35.95 8.08 0.87
C HIS A 365 36.21 9.57 1.11
N VAL A 366 35.16 10.36 1.09
CA VAL A 366 35.19 11.82 1.18
C VAL A 366 34.66 12.40 2.48
N GLY A 367 34.30 11.54 3.44
CA GLY A 367 33.65 11.97 4.68
C GLY A 367 32.17 12.27 4.47
N ARG A 368 31.58 13.22 5.20
CA ARG A 368 30.17 13.61 5.06
C ARG A 368 29.90 14.54 3.88
N GLY A 369 30.92 15.17 3.33
CA GLY A 369 30.81 15.99 2.12
C GLY A 369 29.78 17.12 2.23
N CYS A 370 29.75 17.83 3.36
CA CYS A 370 28.85 18.95 3.62
C CYS A 370 29.64 20.26 3.61
N PRO A 371 29.60 21.02 2.53
CA PRO A 371 30.33 22.28 2.41
C PRO A 371 29.72 23.38 3.29
N ALA A 372 30.44 24.51 3.34
CA ALA A 372 30.09 25.68 4.13
C ALA A 372 28.64 26.14 3.84
N GLY A 373 27.89 26.37 4.90
CA GLY A 373 26.51 26.88 4.82
C GLY A 373 25.41 25.83 4.55
N SER A 374 25.77 24.57 4.28
CA SER A 374 24.80 23.49 4.06
C SER A 374 24.32 22.80 5.35
N ILE A 375 24.96 23.08 6.48
CA ILE A 375 24.64 22.45 7.77
C ILE A 375 23.69 23.34 8.54
N THR A 376 22.50 22.87 8.77
CA THR A 376 21.41 23.63 9.41
C THR A 376 21.61 23.87 10.91
N SER A 377 22.49 23.15 11.59
CA SER A 377 22.58 23.17 13.05
C SER A 377 23.88 23.70 13.67
N THR A 378 24.99 23.81 12.96
CA THR A 378 26.28 24.13 13.61
C THR A 378 27.20 25.10 12.89
N ASN A 379 26.95 25.61 11.70
CA ASN A 379 27.86 26.38 10.88
C ASN A 379 29.27 25.73 10.70
N SER A 380 29.41 24.45 10.94
CA SER A 380 30.64 23.70 10.77
C SER A 380 30.68 23.10 9.37
N GLU A 381 31.83 23.27 8.71
CA GLU A 381 32.09 22.63 7.43
C GLU A 381 32.55 21.18 7.68
N ASP A 382 32.09 20.27 6.84
CA ASP A 382 32.65 18.93 6.67
C ASP A 382 33.29 18.85 5.28
N PRO A 383 34.47 19.45 5.06
CA PRO A 383 35.13 19.44 3.76
C PRO A 383 35.47 18.01 3.35
N TYR A 384 35.67 17.81 2.05
CA TYR A 384 36.09 16.52 1.56
C TYR A 384 37.46 16.12 2.14
N LEU A 385 37.53 14.86 2.61
CA LEU A 385 38.73 14.25 3.12
C LEU A 385 39.73 13.88 1.99
N ALA A 386 39.19 13.71 0.77
CA ALA A 386 39.94 13.37 -0.43
C ALA A 386 39.27 13.93 -1.69
N ASP A 387 40.01 14.06 -2.78
CA ASP A 387 39.51 14.53 -4.08
C ASP A 387 38.68 13.45 -4.79
N PRO A 388 37.36 13.67 -5.07
CA PRO A 388 36.52 12.72 -5.76
C PRO A 388 36.61 12.81 -7.29
N SER A 389 37.38 13.74 -7.84
CA SER A 389 37.45 13.99 -9.28
C SER A 389 37.82 12.73 -10.07
N GLY A 390 36.92 12.37 -11.00
CA GLY A 390 37.06 11.18 -11.85
C GLY A 390 36.81 9.83 -11.14
N LYS A 391 36.35 9.82 -9.88
CA LYS A 391 36.11 8.65 -9.04
C LYS A 391 34.64 8.59 -8.56
N ILE A 392 34.31 7.54 -7.86
CA ILE A 392 33.02 7.40 -7.14
C ILE A 392 33.23 7.94 -5.72
N ALA A 393 32.50 8.98 -5.37
CA ALA A 393 32.53 9.57 -4.03
C ALA A 393 31.79 8.69 -3.03
N LEU A 394 32.44 8.13 -2.02
CA LEU A 394 31.84 7.43 -0.90
C LEU A 394 31.58 8.42 0.24
N ILE A 395 30.33 8.68 0.55
CA ILE A 395 29.86 9.76 1.40
C ILE A 395 29.14 9.20 2.62
N GLU A 396 29.47 9.64 3.82
CA GLU A 396 28.73 9.26 5.04
C GLU A 396 27.47 10.12 5.19
N ARG A 397 26.33 9.49 5.52
CA ARG A 397 25.05 10.18 5.86
C ARG A 397 25.24 11.12 7.04
N GLY A 398 24.46 12.22 7.03
CA GLY A 398 24.39 13.21 8.11
C GLY A 398 25.09 14.52 7.79
N GLY A 399 24.79 15.52 8.56
CA GLY A 399 25.31 16.88 8.43
C GLY A 399 24.54 17.78 7.47
N CYS A 400 24.16 17.29 6.29
CA CYS A 400 23.37 18.01 5.29
C CYS A 400 22.50 17.05 4.47
N ARG A 401 21.59 17.61 3.68
CA ARG A 401 20.65 16.88 2.82
C ARG A 401 21.40 16.03 1.78
N PHE A 402 20.74 14.98 1.30
CA PHE A 402 21.30 14.06 0.32
C PHE A 402 21.56 14.72 -1.04
N ASP A 403 20.64 15.53 -1.54
CA ASP A 403 20.77 16.27 -2.78
C ASP A 403 21.99 17.22 -2.77
N TYR A 404 22.23 17.92 -1.66
CA TYR A 404 23.44 18.73 -1.51
C TYR A 404 24.71 17.89 -1.62
N LYS A 405 24.75 16.71 -0.98
CA LYS A 405 25.92 15.82 -1.02
C LYS A 405 26.26 15.41 -2.44
N ILE A 406 25.24 15.05 -3.23
CA ILE A 406 25.41 14.57 -4.60
C ILE A 406 25.78 15.73 -5.53
N ALA A 407 25.07 16.88 -5.43
CA ALA A 407 25.39 18.07 -6.21
C ALA A 407 26.85 18.52 -5.97
N TRP A 408 27.29 18.50 -4.73
CA TRP A 408 28.71 18.86 -4.41
C TRP A 408 29.71 17.82 -4.92
N ALA A 409 29.36 16.54 -4.89
CA ALA A 409 30.22 15.51 -5.49
C ALA A 409 30.31 15.70 -7.01
N GLN A 410 29.21 16.03 -7.67
CA GLN A 410 29.17 16.36 -9.09
C GLN A 410 30.02 17.57 -9.42
N GLU A 411 29.87 18.68 -8.70
CA GLU A 411 30.65 19.90 -8.89
C GLU A 411 32.17 19.68 -8.64
N ALA A 412 32.51 18.74 -7.75
CA ALA A 412 33.87 18.30 -7.52
C ALA A 412 34.40 17.32 -8.59
N GLY A 413 33.59 16.99 -9.61
CA GLY A 413 33.96 16.13 -10.73
C GLY A 413 33.92 14.64 -10.45
N ALA A 414 33.14 14.19 -9.46
CA ALA A 414 32.86 12.78 -9.23
C ALA A 414 32.08 12.17 -10.43
N LYS A 415 32.34 10.90 -10.72
CA LYS A 415 31.59 10.13 -11.74
C LYS A 415 30.35 9.46 -11.22
N GLY A 416 30.20 9.42 -9.91
CA GLY A 416 29.09 8.84 -9.18
C GLY A 416 29.25 9.10 -7.70
N ALA A 417 28.18 8.87 -6.95
CA ALA A 417 28.19 8.98 -5.50
C ALA A 417 27.59 7.72 -4.85
N ILE A 418 28.17 7.26 -3.77
CA ILE A 418 27.60 6.25 -2.90
C ILE A 418 27.46 6.88 -1.53
N ILE A 419 26.23 6.97 -1.03
CA ILE A 419 25.96 7.42 0.32
C ILE A 419 25.76 6.18 1.20
N TYR A 420 26.43 6.08 2.31
CA TYR A 420 26.22 5.02 3.29
C TYR A 420 25.73 5.58 4.63
N ASP A 421 24.96 4.78 5.37
CA ASP A 421 24.29 5.25 6.57
C ASP A 421 25.28 5.64 7.68
N SER A 422 24.81 6.52 8.58
CA SER A 422 25.54 7.02 9.73
C SER A 422 25.70 5.96 10.85
N ALA A 423 26.50 6.25 11.85
CA ALA A 423 26.64 5.36 13.00
C ALA A 423 25.34 5.21 13.82
N SER A 424 24.49 6.22 13.82
CA SER A 424 23.18 6.18 14.48
C SER A 424 22.12 5.47 13.64
N GLY A 425 22.24 5.49 12.30
CA GLY A 425 21.36 4.77 11.39
C GLY A 425 21.66 3.26 11.34
N GLY A 426 22.93 2.88 11.43
CA GLY A 426 23.35 1.47 11.36
C GLY A 426 23.13 0.86 9.99
N ASP A 427 22.65 -0.37 9.93
CA ASP A 427 22.23 -1.05 8.70
C ASP A 427 20.70 -0.91 8.51
N LYS A 428 20.18 0.21 8.95
CA LYS A 428 18.79 0.55 8.79
C LYS A 428 18.51 1.04 7.38
N ASN A 429 17.28 1.33 7.20
CA ASN A 429 16.59 1.66 5.98
C ASN A 429 17.40 2.50 4.97
N LEU A 430 17.26 2.13 3.74
CA LEU A 430 17.83 2.80 2.60
C LEU A 430 16.84 3.79 1.97
N ALA A 431 15.54 3.67 2.29
CA ALA A 431 14.48 4.52 1.77
C ALA A 431 14.55 5.96 2.32
N ASP A 432 13.83 6.86 1.69
CA ASP A 432 13.62 8.26 2.06
C ASP A 432 14.86 9.15 1.99
N THR A 433 15.58 9.05 0.90
CA THR A 433 16.55 10.08 0.55
C THR A 433 15.81 11.33 0.07
N VAL A 434 15.34 12.15 1.02
CA VAL A 434 14.66 13.41 0.69
C VAL A 434 15.62 14.39 0.02
N GLY A 435 15.21 14.92 -1.12
CA GLY A 435 15.97 15.88 -1.89
C GLY A 435 15.16 16.54 -2.99
N SER A 436 15.78 17.38 -3.77
CA SER A 436 15.19 18.01 -4.95
C SER A 436 16.19 18.01 -6.11
N ASN A 437 15.66 17.89 -7.32
CA ASN A 437 16.41 18.08 -8.55
C ASN A 437 15.58 19.00 -9.49
N PRO A 438 16.04 20.20 -9.87
CA PRO A 438 17.34 20.79 -9.48
C PRO A 438 17.43 21.18 -8.00
N VAL A 439 18.64 21.22 -7.47
CA VAL A 439 18.93 21.69 -6.12
C VAL A 439 19.49 23.11 -6.14
N THR A 440 19.02 23.97 -5.23
CA THR A 440 19.60 25.30 -5.02
C THR A 440 20.60 25.24 -3.87
N LEU A 441 21.87 25.43 -4.16
CA LEU A 441 22.93 25.44 -3.17
C LEU A 441 22.88 26.70 -2.29
N SER A 442 23.60 26.68 -1.16
CA SER A 442 23.60 27.78 -0.18
C SER A 442 24.13 29.11 -0.70
N ASP A 443 24.89 29.12 -1.77
CA ASP A 443 25.39 30.33 -2.46
C ASP A 443 24.44 30.84 -3.56
N GLY A 444 23.28 30.19 -3.75
CA GLY A 444 22.31 30.49 -4.77
C GLY A 444 22.55 29.80 -6.13
N THR A 445 23.57 28.99 -6.25
CA THR A 445 23.83 28.19 -7.45
C THR A 445 22.76 27.13 -7.59
N ILE A 446 22.15 27.01 -8.78
CA ILE A 446 21.22 25.95 -9.13
C ILE A 446 21.99 24.85 -9.85
N VAL A 447 21.90 23.64 -9.36
CA VAL A 447 22.58 22.46 -9.91
C VAL A 447 21.54 21.42 -10.31
N ASP A 448 21.55 21.07 -11.60
CA ASP A 448 20.85 19.88 -12.07
C ASP A 448 21.70 18.66 -11.76
N ILE A 449 21.19 17.75 -10.94
CA ILE A 449 21.89 16.52 -10.57
C ILE A 449 21.79 15.55 -11.74
N ASN A 450 22.94 15.21 -12.34
CA ASN A 450 23.07 14.25 -13.43
C ASN A 450 24.07 13.13 -13.09
N THR A 451 24.66 13.18 -11.91
CA THR A 451 25.62 12.18 -11.44
C THR A 451 24.87 11.03 -10.79
N PRO A 452 25.06 9.77 -11.25
CA PRO A 452 24.40 8.61 -10.65
C PRO A 452 24.80 8.48 -9.18
N ALA A 453 23.82 8.23 -8.33
CA ALA A 453 24.02 8.08 -6.90
C ALA A 453 23.29 6.83 -6.38
N ARG A 454 23.86 6.21 -5.37
CA ARG A 454 23.28 5.04 -4.71
C ARG A 454 23.36 5.20 -3.21
N PHE A 455 22.35 4.69 -2.53
CA PHE A 455 22.41 4.55 -1.08
C PHE A 455 22.72 3.09 -0.71
N VAL A 456 23.58 2.90 0.29
CA VAL A 456 23.92 1.56 0.78
C VAL A 456 23.89 1.53 2.31
N GLN A 457 23.71 0.34 2.85
CA GLN A 457 23.80 0.10 4.29
C GLN A 457 25.17 0.55 4.83
N ARG A 458 25.20 0.84 6.14
CA ARG A 458 26.44 1.22 6.80
C ARG A 458 27.51 0.15 6.70
N SER A 459 27.17 -1.12 6.91
CA SER A 459 28.12 -2.24 6.78
C SER A 459 28.77 -2.28 5.40
N THR A 460 28.00 -2.14 4.33
CA THR A 460 28.49 -2.05 2.96
C THR A 460 29.44 -0.85 2.76
N GLY A 461 29.01 0.33 3.25
CA GLY A 461 29.85 1.54 3.19
C GLY A 461 31.16 1.40 3.93
N LEU A 462 31.18 0.74 5.08
CA LEU A 462 32.39 0.47 5.84
C LEU A 462 33.32 -0.52 5.13
N LEU A 463 32.78 -1.57 4.48
CA LEU A 463 33.57 -2.48 3.66
C LEU A 463 34.25 -1.75 2.50
N LEU A 464 33.56 -0.81 1.83
CA LEU A 464 34.12 0.01 0.77
C LEU A 464 35.18 0.97 1.31
N ARG A 465 34.95 1.60 2.46
CA ARG A 465 35.86 2.55 3.09
C ARG A 465 37.18 1.90 3.55
N ASP A 466 37.06 0.74 4.18
CA ASP A 466 38.16 0.04 4.84
C ASP A 466 38.82 -1.03 3.94
N GLY A 467 38.30 -1.17 2.71
CA GLY A 467 38.87 -2.08 1.71
C GLY A 467 40.30 -1.74 1.30
N THR A 468 40.99 -2.70 0.70
CA THR A 468 42.36 -2.48 0.23
C THR A 468 42.36 -1.68 -1.07
N PRO A 469 42.95 -0.47 -1.09
CA PRO A 469 43.02 0.35 -2.30
C PRO A 469 43.85 -0.29 -3.45
N PRO A 470 43.43 -0.07 -4.72
CA PRO A 470 42.25 0.67 -5.12
C PRO A 470 40.96 -0.15 -4.91
N VAL A 471 39.98 0.40 -4.19
CA VAL A 471 38.65 -0.17 -4.10
C VAL A 471 37.87 0.25 -5.34
N THR A 472 37.27 -0.70 -6.01
CA THR A 472 36.44 -0.47 -7.20
C THR A 472 35.05 -1.01 -7.01
N VAL A 473 34.06 -0.35 -7.61
CA VAL A 473 32.66 -0.76 -7.61
C VAL A 473 32.09 -0.81 -9.02
N SER A 474 31.07 -1.64 -9.18
CA SER A 474 30.16 -1.60 -10.32
C SER A 474 28.73 -1.79 -9.79
N ALA A 475 27.87 -0.78 -9.94
CA ALA A 475 26.46 -0.87 -9.69
C ALA A 475 25.72 -1.16 -10.98
N THR A 476 24.81 -2.14 -10.96
CA THR A 476 24.00 -2.54 -12.10
C THR A 476 22.53 -2.66 -11.66
N ALA A 477 21.62 -2.13 -12.48
CA ALA A 477 20.21 -2.38 -12.33
C ALA A 477 19.92 -3.87 -12.65
N VAL A 478 19.06 -4.47 -11.88
CA VAL A 478 18.56 -5.84 -12.05
C VAL A 478 17.05 -5.77 -12.10
N PHE A 479 16.47 -6.25 -13.18
CA PHE A 479 15.02 -6.33 -13.32
C PHE A 479 14.49 -7.46 -12.43
N ASP A 480 13.57 -7.18 -11.54
CA ASP A 480 12.86 -8.11 -10.66
C ASP A 480 11.34 -8.14 -10.89
N GLY A 481 10.85 -7.24 -11.73
CA GLY A 481 9.44 -7.16 -12.13
C GLY A 481 8.66 -6.18 -11.27
N TRP A 482 7.42 -5.97 -11.65
CA TRP A 482 6.44 -5.19 -10.90
C TRP A 482 5.77 -6.05 -9.84
N GLY A 483 4.98 -5.46 -8.97
CA GLY A 483 4.24 -6.18 -7.94
C GLY A 483 3.17 -7.15 -8.47
N TYR A 484 2.90 -8.21 -7.72
CA TYR A 484 2.02 -9.30 -8.10
C TYR A 484 1.27 -9.92 -6.91
N LEU A 485 0.32 -10.83 -7.20
CA LEU A 485 -0.45 -11.53 -6.16
C LEU A 485 0.32 -12.72 -5.59
N ARG A 486 0.22 -12.92 -4.27
CA ARG A 486 0.70 -14.10 -3.55
C ARG A 486 -0.45 -14.81 -2.83
N PHE A 487 -0.47 -16.12 -2.85
CA PHE A 487 -1.49 -16.96 -2.23
C PHE A 487 -0.89 -17.71 -1.04
N PHE A 488 -1.39 -17.44 0.16
CA PHE A 488 -0.90 -18.05 1.39
C PHE A 488 -1.95 -18.94 2.04
N ASP A 489 -1.60 -20.20 2.34
CA ASP A 489 -2.34 -21.09 3.25
C ASP A 489 -2.17 -20.59 4.69
N ILE A 490 -3.28 -20.19 5.31
CA ILE A 490 -3.33 -19.64 6.66
C ILE A 490 -4.17 -20.48 7.62
N LYS A 491 -4.43 -21.75 7.29
CA LYS A 491 -5.09 -22.69 8.21
C LYS A 491 -4.39 -22.77 9.56
N ASP A 492 -3.07 -22.66 9.56
CA ASP A 492 -2.27 -22.38 10.75
C ASP A 492 -1.74 -20.94 10.65
N PRO A 493 -2.43 -19.97 11.26
CA PRO A 493 -2.05 -18.57 11.14
C PRO A 493 -0.69 -18.24 11.80
N ALA A 494 -0.17 -19.13 12.65
CA ALA A 494 1.17 -18.98 13.21
C ALA A 494 2.28 -19.37 12.21
N ASN A 495 1.93 -20.09 11.14
CA ASN A 495 2.86 -20.53 10.11
C ASN A 495 2.22 -20.39 8.71
N PRO A 496 1.93 -19.19 8.23
CA PRO A 496 1.45 -18.97 6.88
C PRO A 496 2.41 -19.60 5.87
N ARG A 497 1.87 -20.22 4.84
CA ARG A 497 2.68 -20.93 3.84
C ARG A 497 2.29 -20.47 2.43
N GLU A 498 3.22 -19.87 1.72
CA GLU A 498 3.04 -19.53 0.32
C GLU A 498 2.76 -20.78 -0.52
N LEU A 499 1.73 -20.73 -1.33
CA LEU A 499 1.31 -21.80 -2.24
C LEU A 499 1.75 -21.50 -3.66
N SER A 500 1.56 -20.27 -4.10
CA SER A 500 1.82 -19.83 -5.47
C SER A 500 1.79 -18.31 -5.56
N THR A 501 2.11 -17.81 -6.74
CA THR A 501 2.00 -16.41 -7.15
C THR A 501 1.23 -16.30 -8.46
N PHE A 502 0.68 -15.11 -8.73
CA PHE A 502 0.09 -14.77 -10.03
C PHE A 502 0.55 -13.38 -10.45
N ALA A 503 1.08 -13.27 -11.65
CA ALA A 503 1.51 -12.03 -12.29
C ALA A 503 0.96 -11.98 -13.72
N THR A 504 0.73 -10.78 -14.24
CA THR A 504 0.41 -10.60 -15.68
C THR A 504 1.66 -10.72 -16.54
N ASP A 505 1.47 -10.89 -17.86
CA ASP A 505 2.60 -10.88 -18.79
C ASP A 505 3.36 -9.54 -18.76
N ASN A 506 2.65 -8.42 -18.51
CA ASN A 506 3.24 -7.08 -18.45
C ASN A 506 4.04 -6.88 -17.14
N THR A 507 3.59 -7.44 -16.03
CA THR A 507 4.31 -7.43 -14.75
C THR A 507 5.75 -7.95 -14.88
N SER A 508 5.95 -8.95 -15.72
CA SER A 508 7.25 -9.60 -15.95
C SER A 508 7.95 -9.11 -17.22
N ASN A 509 7.53 -8.00 -17.81
CA ASN A 509 8.06 -7.50 -19.08
C ASN A 509 9.12 -6.42 -18.88
N GLU A 510 10.40 -6.82 -18.85
CA GLU A 510 11.54 -5.90 -18.70
C GLU A 510 11.58 -4.80 -19.79
N ALA A 511 11.08 -5.10 -21.00
CA ALA A 511 11.09 -4.09 -22.08
C ALA A 511 10.10 -2.96 -21.79
N LEU A 512 8.90 -3.26 -21.29
CA LEU A 512 7.92 -2.27 -20.88
C LEU A 512 8.43 -1.47 -19.66
N ALA A 513 9.00 -2.13 -18.67
CA ALA A 513 9.59 -1.48 -17.52
C ALA A 513 10.71 -0.51 -17.94
N SER A 514 11.60 -0.94 -18.83
CA SER A 514 12.67 -0.09 -19.37
C SER A 514 12.13 1.09 -20.17
N GLU A 515 11.04 0.91 -20.92
CA GLU A 515 10.39 1.99 -21.68
C GLU A 515 9.73 3.01 -20.75
N ALA A 516 9.00 2.55 -19.73
CA ALA A 516 8.38 3.42 -18.73
C ALA A 516 9.43 4.30 -18.04
N LEU A 517 10.51 3.72 -17.57
CA LEU A 517 11.61 4.45 -16.96
C LEU A 517 12.25 5.44 -17.94
N ALA A 518 12.52 5.02 -19.19
CA ALA A 518 13.14 5.88 -20.20
C ALA A 518 12.29 7.09 -20.58
N THR A 519 10.98 6.95 -20.56
CA THR A 519 10.01 8.01 -20.92
C THR A 519 9.58 8.85 -19.73
N GLN A 520 9.97 8.50 -18.51
CA GLN A 520 9.44 9.06 -17.26
C GLN A 520 7.90 8.91 -17.22
N SER A 521 7.41 7.82 -17.77
CA SER A 521 6.00 7.49 -17.74
C SER A 521 5.63 7.05 -16.32
N GLU A 522 4.51 7.55 -15.83
CA GLU A 522 3.87 7.03 -14.60
C GLU A 522 3.03 5.78 -14.92
N GLU A 523 3.41 5.02 -15.94
CA GLU A 523 2.76 3.75 -16.29
C GLU A 523 3.33 2.64 -15.41
N TRP A 524 2.48 2.06 -14.59
CA TRP A 524 2.80 0.96 -13.68
C TRP A 524 2.04 -0.30 -14.08
N TRP A 525 2.70 -1.44 -14.08
CA TRP A 525 2.08 -2.76 -14.31
C TRP A 525 2.11 -3.62 -13.06
N SER A 526 1.96 -2.97 -11.91
CA SER A 526 1.85 -3.58 -10.59
C SER A 526 0.40 -3.86 -10.22
N VAL A 527 0.17 -4.88 -9.41
CA VAL A 527 -1.09 -5.08 -8.70
C VAL A 527 -1.24 -4.03 -7.61
N HIS A 528 -2.50 -3.68 -7.29
CA HIS A 528 -2.83 -2.79 -6.18
C HIS A 528 -3.79 -3.46 -5.19
N ASN A 529 -5.10 -3.50 -5.43
CA ASN A 529 -6.08 -4.03 -4.49
C ASN A 529 -6.77 -5.30 -5.03
N PRO A 530 -6.76 -6.44 -4.27
CA PRO A 530 -7.49 -7.64 -4.57
C PRO A 530 -8.80 -7.69 -3.79
N GLU A 531 -9.85 -8.25 -4.40
CA GLU A 531 -11.11 -8.61 -3.77
C GLU A 531 -11.55 -10.00 -4.21
N VAL A 532 -12.29 -10.72 -3.35
CA VAL A 532 -12.72 -12.09 -3.63
C VAL A 532 -14.24 -12.19 -3.71
N ARG A 533 -14.74 -12.82 -4.77
CA ARG A 533 -16.14 -13.27 -4.86
C ARG A 533 -16.18 -14.73 -5.31
N GLY A 534 -16.64 -15.61 -4.43
CA GLY A 534 -16.61 -17.06 -4.67
C GLY A 534 -15.15 -17.55 -4.81
N ASP A 535 -14.87 -18.22 -5.92
CA ASP A 535 -13.52 -18.70 -6.24
C ASP A 535 -12.74 -17.75 -7.19
N THR A 536 -13.23 -16.51 -7.38
CA THR A 536 -12.60 -15.53 -8.26
C THR A 536 -11.99 -14.39 -7.45
N VAL A 537 -10.71 -14.14 -7.68
CA VAL A 537 -10.03 -12.92 -7.23
C VAL A 537 -10.17 -11.87 -8.33
N TYR A 538 -10.69 -10.73 -8.00
CA TYR A 538 -10.66 -9.53 -8.84
C TYR A 538 -9.57 -8.62 -8.31
N ALA A 539 -8.67 -8.19 -9.16
CA ALA A 539 -7.57 -7.32 -8.74
C ALA A 539 -7.43 -6.12 -9.67
N SER A 540 -7.26 -4.96 -9.07
CA SER A 540 -6.82 -3.77 -9.79
C SER A 540 -5.33 -3.91 -10.11
N TRP A 541 -4.96 -3.54 -11.33
CA TRP A 541 -3.60 -3.72 -11.85
C TRP A 541 -3.14 -2.47 -12.60
N PHE A 542 -3.23 -1.33 -11.96
CA PHE A 542 -2.92 -0.01 -12.53
C PHE A 542 -3.20 0.09 -14.03
N HIS A 543 -2.17 0.23 -14.88
CA HIS A 543 -2.32 0.36 -16.33
C HIS A 543 -2.64 -0.94 -17.06
N ASP A 544 -2.54 -2.07 -16.38
CA ASP A 544 -3.04 -3.35 -16.90
C ASP A 544 -4.57 -3.52 -16.69
N GLY A 545 -5.21 -2.63 -15.94
CA GLY A 545 -6.65 -2.63 -15.79
C GLY A 545 -7.15 -3.55 -14.66
N VAL A 546 -8.23 -4.29 -14.91
CA VAL A 546 -8.83 -5.26 -13.97
C VAL A 546 -8.52 -6.67 -14.41
N ARG A 547 -8.11 -7.52 -13.46
CA ARG A 547 -7.86 -8.94 -13.68
C ARG A 547 -8.83 -9.79 -12.86
N ALA A 548 -9.42 -10.80 -13.49
CA ALA A 548 -10.21 -11.84 -12.82
C ALA A 548 -9.40 -13.14 -12.84
N VAL A 549 -9.08 -13.67 -11.65
CA VAL A 549 -8.21 -14.82 -11.47
C VAL A 549 -8.96 -15.94 -10.77
N ASP A 550 -9.05 -17.11 -11.40
CA ASP A 550 -9.56 -18.34 -10.81
C ASP A 550 -8.61 -18.79 -9.70
N SER A 551 -9.10 -18.80 -8.47
CA SER A 551 -8.41 -19.24 -7.25
C SER A 551 -8.99 -20.54 -6.67
N SER A 552 -9.82 -21.26 -7.40
CA SER A 552 -10.39 -22.56 -6.96
C SER A 552 -9.32 -23.59 -6.63
N ASP A 553 -8.16 -23.52 -7.30
CA ASP A 553 -6.91 -24.16 -6.89
C ASP A 553 -5.86 -23.07 -6.59
N PRO A 554 -5.72 -22.65 -5.33
CA PRO A 554 -4.80 -21.58 -4.96
C PRO A 554 -3.32 -21.94 -5.13
N SER A 555 -3.00 -23.20 -5.48
CA SER A 555 -1.63 -23.60 -5.88
C SER A 555 -1.36 -23.39 -7.38
N SER A 556 -2.38 -23.03 -8.16
CA SER A 556 -2.29 -22.85 -9.61
C SER A 556 -3.32 -21.81 -10.11
N PRO A 557 -3.29 -20.56 -9.60
CA PRO A 557 -4.21 -19.53 -10.01
C PRO A 557 -4.06 -19.22 -11.50
N ARG A 558 -5.18 -18.81 -12.14
CA ARG A 558 -5.18 -18.55 -13.59
C ARG A 558 -6.06 -17.36 -13.90
N GLU A 559 -5.61 -16.48 -14.79
CA GLU A 559 -6.47 -15.46 -15.35
C GLU A 559 -7.62 -16.11 -16.15
N ILE A 560 -8.84 -15.65 -15.90
CA ILE A 560 -10.05 -16.11 -16.59
C ILE A 560 -10.75 -14.99 -17.36
N ALA A 561 -10.50 -13.74 -16.99
CA ALA A 561 -10.95 -12.56 -17.73
C ALA A 561 -10.09 -11.35 -17.36
N SER A 562 -10.06 -10.36 -18.23
CA SER A 562 -9.39 -9.08 -18.02
C SER A 562 -10.16 -7.95 -18.71
N TRP A 563 -9.93 -6.72 -18.25
CA TRP A 563 -10.41 -5.49 -18.87
C TRP A 563 -9.36 -4.40 -18.70
N SER A 564 -8.91 -3.85 -19.82
CA SER A 564 -7.88 -2.80 -19.86
C SER A 564 -8.38 -1.55 -20.62
N GLY A 565 -9.71 -1.30 -20.57
CA GLY A 565 -10.33 -0.12 -21.17
C GLY A 565 -10.75 -0.29 -22.62
N GLU A 566 -10.90 -1.52 -23.15
CA GLU A 566 -11.20 -1.79 -24.56
C GLU A 566 -12.50 -1.15 -25.06
N ASP A 567 -13.48 -1.04 -24.17
CA ASP A 567 -14.79 -0.44 -24.43
C ASP A 567 -15.07 0.81 -23.55
N ALA A 568 -14.02 1.39 -22.96
CA ALA A 568 -14.12 2.64 -22.21
C ALA A 568 -14.68 3.79 -23.08
N PRO A 569 -15.28 4.84 -22.48
CA PRO A 569 -15.76 6.01 -23.22
C PRO A 569 -14.67 6.64 -24.10
N GLU A 570 -15.06 7.15 -25.29
CA GLU A 570 -14.10 7.71 -26.27
C GLU A 570 -13.22 8.87 -25.72
N ASP A 571 -13.70 9.56 -24.67
CA ASP A 571 -12.98 10.65 -24.03
C ASP A 571 -12.22 10.21 -22.77
N ALA A 572 -12.21 8.92 -22.45
CA ALA A 572 -11.44 8.39 -21.35
C ALA A 572 -9.94 8.34 -21.71
N PRO A 573 -9.05 8.70 -20.77
CA PRO A 573 -7.62 8.46 -20.96
C PRO A 573 -7.29 6.96 -20.93
N ALA A 574 -6.03 6.59 -21.11
CA ALA A 574 -5.55 5.25 -20.80
C ALA A 574 -5.89 4.93 -19.34
N VAL A 575 -6.37 3.71 -19.09
CA VAL A 575 -6.79 3.31 -17.74
C VAL A 575 -5.63 3.35 -16.76
N HIS A 576 -5.96 3.77 -15.54
CA HIS A 576 -5.09 3.72 -14.39
C HIS A 576 -5.92 3.28 -13.18
N ILE A 577 -6.19 1.98 -13.13
CA ILE A 577 -7.13 1.39 -12.17
C ILE A 577 -6.52 1.35 -10.79
N TRP A 578 -7.25 1.93 -9.82
CA TRP A 578 -6.85 1.98 -8.42
C TRP A 578 -7.52 0.89 -7.59
N GLY A 579 -8.85 0.87 -7.54
CA GLY A 579 -9.64 -0.07 -6.80
C GLY A 579 -10.58 -0.91 -7.66
N VAL A 580 -10.93 -2.10 -7.18
CA VAL A 580 -11.98 -2.95 -7.74
C VAL A 580 -12.74 -3.63 -6.62
N VAL A 581 -14.07 -3.48 -6.60
CA VAL A 581 -14.94 -4.08 -5.58
C VAL A 581 -16.09 -4.82 -6.23
N PRO A 582 -16.25 -6.13 -5.99
CA PRO A 582 -17.46 -6.85 -6.37
C PRO A 582 -18.69 -6.30 -5.64
N HIS A 583 -19.75 -5.97 -6.37
CA HIS A 583 -20.99 -5.44 -5.82
C HIS A 583 -22.20 -6.03 -6.51
N GLY A 584 -22.86 -7.00 -5.87
CA GLY A 584 -23.85 -7.86 -6.53
C GLY A 584 -23.24 -8.60 -7.72
N ASP A 585 -23.89 -8.49 -8.88
CA ASP A 585 -23.38 -9.09 -10.14
C ASP A 585 -22.36 -8.20 -10.86
N LEU A 586 -22.10 -7.01 -10.34
CA LEU A 586 -21.23 -6.01 -10.95
C LEU A 586 -19.85 -5.96 -10.27
N LEU A 587 -18.94 -5.26 -10.92
CA LEU A 587 -17.68 -4.78 -10.35
C LEU A 587 -17.69 -3.27 -10.41
N LEU A 588 -17.45 -2.63 -9.27
CA LEU A 588 -17.19 -1.20 -9.20
C LEU A 588 -15.68 -1.01 -9.29
N VAL A 589 -15.25 -0.11 -10.15
CA VAL A 589 -13.84 0.08 -10.47
C VAL A 589 -13.52 1.56 -10.44
N SER A 590 -12.56 1.96 -9.62
CA SER A 590 -12.05 3.33 -9.64
C SER A 590 -10.85 3.46 -10.56
N ASP A 591 -10.85 4.54 -11.34
CA ASP A 591 -9.74 4.92 -12.19
C ASP A 591 -9.25 6.31 -11.80
N ARG A 592 -7.95 6.45 -11.57
CA ARG A 592 -7.32 7.68 -11.08
C ARG A 592 -7.59 8.90 -11.99
N ASN A 593 -7.78 8.65 -13.28
CA ASN A 593 -7.87 9.69 -14.30
C ASN A 593 -9.29 9.91 -14.83
N TYR A 594 -10.25 9.03 -14.45
CA TYR A 594 -11.61 9.10 -14.96
C TYR A 594 -12.67 9.19 -13.87
N GLY A 595 -12.59 8.37 -12.81
CA GLY A 595 -13.57 8.22 -11.74
C GLY A 595 -14.09 6.79 -11.62
N LEU A 596 -15.37 6.54 -11.93
CA LEU A 596 -16.00 5.22 -11.77
C LEU A 596 -16.24 4.54 -13.13
N TYR A 597 -15.80 3.29 -13.24
CA TYR A 597 -16.31 2.31 -14.21
C TYR A 597 -17.14 1.25 -13.50
N ILE A 598 -18.17 0.76 -14.16
CA ILE A 598 -19.01 -0.36 -13.70
C ILE A 598 -18.87 -1.46 -14.75
N LEU A 599 -18.33 -2.60 -14.32
CA LEU A 599 -18.12 -3.74 -15.21
C LEU A 599 -19.08 -4.89 -14.84
N GLU A 600 -19.34 -5.76 -15.79
CA GLU A 600 -19.93 -7.07 -15.56
C GLU A 600 -18.95 -8.19 -15.94
N HIS A 601 -18.99 -9.29 -15.21
CA HIS A 601 -18.26 -10.51 -15.53
C HIS A 601 -19.24 -11.54 -16.09
N THR A 602 -19.26 -11.68 -17.39
CA THR A 602 -20.13 -12.65 -18.09
C THR A 602 -19.37 -13.95 -18.36
N SER A 603 -19.94 -15.08 -17.93
CA SER A 603 -19.38 -16.43 -18.13
C SER A 603 -19.69 -17.00 -19.52
#